data_a11f7af0409bf88ef1d58b630cf93c72
#
_entry.id   a11f7af0409bf88ef1d58b630cf93c72
#
_cell.length_a   1.000
_cell.length_b   1.000
_cell.length_c   1.000
_cell.angle_alpha   90.00
_cell.angle_beta   90.00
_cell.angle_gamma   90.00
#
_symmetry.space_group_name_H-M   'P 1'
#
loop_
_entity.id
_entity.type
_entity.pdbx_description
1 polymer ?
#
loop_
_entity_poly.entity_id
_entity_poly.type
_entity_poly.pdbx_seq_one_letter_code
_entity_poly.pdbx_strand_id
1 'polypeptide(L)'
;RVRSSAASDVYKRQVRRMYQLRFPDEDISHLTMQQLRGREGSRVRQVYRKASKDTGVPWNGRLYRPEDFSAGDAVNQALSAGHACLYGLAHAVIVALGCAPGLGFVHVGHECSFVYDIADLYKAEVTIPIAFEVAAQAPEDLPSVVRRRVRDAMVEHHILERMVHDIRYLLLTKEEQSEAEEAVYLWDNQLGTVANGINYFDQEAGDGPS
;
A
#
# COMPACT_ATOMS: atom_id res chain seq x y z
N ARG A 1 -6.58 -18.62 29.71
CA ARG A 1 -6.39 -17.14 29.86
C ARG A 1 -5.04 -16.64 29.31
N VAL A 2 -3.95 -17.41 29.41
CA VAL A 2 -2.61 -17.00 28.93
C VAL A 2 -2.56 -16.83 27.40
N ARG A 3 -3.22 -17.70 26.63
CA ARG A 3 -3.26 -17.61 25.15
C ARG A 3 -4.02 -16.38 24.63
N SER A 4 -5.02 -15.89 25.37
CA SER A 4 -5.80 -14.70 25.02
C SER A 4 -4.99 -13.40 25.19
N SER A 5 -4.09 -13.32 26.19
CA SER A 5 -3.26 -12.14 26.40
C SER A 5 -2.16 -12.01 25.35
N ALA A 6 -1.46 -13.10 25.00
CA ALA A 6 -0.41 -13.08 23.99
C ALA A 6 -0.93 -12.68 22.60
N ALA A 7 -2.06 -13.21 22.16
CA ALA A 7 -2.69 -12.81 20.89
C ALA A 7 -3.10 -11.32 20.89
N SER A 8 -3.61 -10.82 22.03
CA SER A 8 -3.94 -9.39 22.19
C SER A 8 -2.70 -8.51 22.11
N ASP A 9 -1.56 -8.94 22.65
CA ASP A 9 -0.32 -8.15 22.66
C ASP A 9 0.34 -8.16 21.28
N VAL A 10 0.29 -9.28 20.55
CA VAL A 10 0.72 -9.35 19.13
C VAL A 10 -0.11 -8.38 18.29
N TYR A 11 -1.43 -8.42 18.41
CA TYR A 11 -2.33 -7.53 17.68
C TYR A 11 -2.03 -6.05 17.96
N LYS A 12 -1.89 -5.66 19.24
CA LYS A 12 -1.56 -4.28 19.62
C LYS A 12 -0.22 -3.83 19.03
N ARG A 13 0.78 -4.72 18.98
CA ARG A 13 2.08 -4.43 18.37
C ARG A 13 1.93 -4.17 16.87
N GLN A 14 1.17 -4.99 16.16
CA GLN A 14 0.92 -4.83 14.73
C GLN A 14 0.18 -3.53 14.42
N VAL A 15 -0.86 -3.20 15.20
CA VAL A 15 -1.55 -1.91 15.07
C VAL A 15 -0.58 -0.73 15.28
N ARG A 16 0.33 -0.80 16.28
CA ARG A 16 1.35 0.24 16.48
C ARG A 16 2.31 0.34 15.31
N ARG A 17 2.78 -0.79 14.74
CA ARG A 17 3.62 -0.79 13.53
C ARG A 17 2.89 -0.13 12.36
N MET A 18 1.59 -0.40 12.16
CA MET A 18 0.78 0.31 11.16
C MET A 18 0.81 1.82 11.33
N TYR A 19 0.67 2.32 12.57
CA TYR A 19 0.77 3.75 12.82
C TYR A 19 2.20 4.29 12.67
N GLN A 20 3.22 3.50 12.99
CA GLN A 20 4.61 3.89 12.78
C GLN A 20 4.92 4.10 11.28
N LEU A 21 4.39 3.25 10.40
CA LEU A 21 4.48 3.45 8.94
C LEU A 21 3.78 4.73 8.46
N ARG A 22 2.72 5.16 9.15
CA ARG A 22 2.01 6.41 8.83
C ARG A 22 2.71 7.66 9.39
N PHE A 23 3.54 7.49 10.40
CA PHE A 23 4.30 8.55 11.08
C PHE A 23 5.76 8.15 11.22
N PRO A 24 6.51 7.98 10.09
CA PRO A 24 7.87 7.42 10.11
C PRO A 24 8.86 8.29 10.92
N ASP A 25 8.67 9.60 10.90
CA ASP A 25 9.58 10.57 11.52
C ASP A 25 9.20 10.95 12.97
N GLU A 26 8.17 10.31 13.54
CA GLU A 26 7.66 10.63 14.87
C GLU A 26 7.81 9.47 15.84
N ASP A 27 8.19 9.75 17.08
CA ASP A 27 8.06 8.78 18.17
C ASP A 27 6.61 8.74 18.65
N ILE A 28 5.92 7.68 18.25
CA ILE A 28 4.52 7.43 18.62
C ILE A 28 4.37 6.44 19.79
N SER A 29 5.47 5.98 20.38
CA SER A 29 5.48 4.94 21.42
C SER A 29 4.65 5.30 22.66
N HIS A 30 4.64 6.58 23.01
CA HIS A 30 3.94 7.14 24.17
C HIS A 30 2.44 7.43 23.93
N LEU A 31 1.96 7.33 22.67
CA LEU A 31 0.58 7.67 22.32
C LEU A 31 -0.38 6.49 22.57
N THR A 32 -1.57 6.80 23.03
CA THR A 32 -2.69 5.84 23.09
C THR A 32 -3.27 5.58 21.70
N MET A 33 -3.98 4.46 21.54
CA MET A 33 -4.65 4.13 20.27
C MET A 33 -5.67 5.20 19.85
N GLN A 34 -6.35 5.82 20.81
CA GLN A 34 -7.29 6.91 20.54
C GLN A 34 -6.56 8.16 20.00
N GLN A 35 -5.42 8.50 20.58
CA GLN A 35 -4.58 9.62 20.11
C GLN A 35 -4.03 9.35 18.71
N LEU A 36 -3.58 8.13 18.43
CA LEU A 36 -3.11 7.72 17.09
C LEU A 36 -4.21 7.86 16.04
N ARG A 37 -5.43 7.39 16.33
CA ARG A 37 -6.59 7.57 15.44
C ARG A 37 -6.93 9.04 15.21
N GLY A 38 -6.88 9.84 16.25
CA GLY A 38 -7.13 11.30 16.16
C GLY A 38 -6.09 12.00 15.27
N ARG A 39 -4.81 11.65 15.44
CA ARG A 39 -3.70 12.16 14.62
C ARG A 39 -3.86 11.77 13.15
N GLU A 40 -4.15 10.50 12.89
CA GLU A 40 -4.39 10.01 11.52
C GLU A 40 -5.53 10.76 10.84
N GLY A 41 -6.67 10.91 11.54
CA GLY A 41 -7.79 11.68 11.01
C GLY A 41 -7.42 13.15 10.73
N SER A 42 -6.54 13.75 11.55
CA SER A 42 -6.03 15.10 11.33
C SER A 42 -5.09 15.17 10.12
N ARG A 43 -4.16 14.22 10.01
CA ARG A 43 -3.23 14.09 8.87
C ARG A 43 -3.98 13.97 7.55
N VAL A 44 -4.92 13.05 7.49
CA VAL A 44 -5.72 12.84 6.27
C VAL A 44 -6.51 14.10 5.88
N ARG A 45 -7.14 14.77 6.84
CA ARG A 45 -7.82 16.06 6.56
C ARG A 45 -6.88 17.12 6.01
N GLN A 46 -5.64 17.19 6.52
CA GLN A 46 -4.64 18.14 6.02
C GLN A 46 -4.21 17.82 4.58
N VAL A 47 -4.03 16.53 4.25
CA VAL A 47 -3.70 16.11 2.88
C VAL A 47 -4.79 16.56 1.89
N TYR A 48 -6.06 16.30 2.20
CA TYR A 48 -7.17 16.75 1.35
C TYR A 48 -7.24 18.27 1.21
N ARG A 49 -7.07 19.00 2.32
CA ARG A 49 -7.08 20.48 2.30
C ARG A 49 -5.91 21.04 1.48
N LYS A 50 -4.74 20.42 1.62
CA LYS A 50 -3.55 20.82 0.84
C LYS A 50 -3.79 20.58 -0.64
N ALA A 51 -4.23 19.39 -1.04
CA ALA A 51 -4.51 19.06 -2.43
C ALA A 51 -5.58 20.00 -3.03
N SER A 52 -6.66 20.29 -2.30
CA SER A 52 -7.68 21.27 -2.71
C SER A 52 -7.10 22.67 -2.92
N LYS A 53 -6.27 23.14 -1.98
CA LYS A 53 -5.62 24.46 -2.08
C LYS A 53 -4.65 24.55 -3.26
N ASP A 54 -3.84 23.51 -3.44
CA ASP A 54 -2.78 23.50 -4.47
C ASP A 54 -3.37 23.44 -5.89
N THR A 55 -4.53 22.77 -6.05
CA THR A 55 -5.18 22.61 -7.36
C THR A 55 -6.33 23.58 -7.63
N GLY A 56 -6.80 24.29 -6.60
CA GLY A 56 -8.02 25.12 -6.69
C GLY A 56 -9.33 24.33 -6.75
N VAL A 57 -9.30 23.00 -6.68
CA VAL A 57 -10.51 22.16 -6.70
C VAL A 57 -11.21 22.20 -5.35
N PRO A 58 -12.49 22.59 -5.25
CA PRO A 58 -13.22 22.62 -3.99
C PRO A 58 -13.31 21.23 -3.34
N TRP A 59 -13.14 21.16 -2.02
CA TRP A 59 -13.26 19.93 -1.24
C TRP A 59 -14.34 20.04 -0.19
N ASN A 60 -15.46 19.33 -0.44
CA ASN A 60 -16.64 19.32 0.44
C ASN A 60 -16.78 18.01 1.25
N GLY A 61 -15.76 17.15 1.16
CA GLY A 61 -15.75 15.86 1.83
C GLY A 61 -15.84 14.68 0.87
N ARG A 62 -15.55 13.48 1.38
CA ARG A 62 -15.63 12.25 0.61
C ARG A 62 -17.08 11.82 0.43
N LEU A 63 -17.53 11.81 -0.82
CA LEU A 63 -18.79 11.23 -1.23
C LEU A 63 -18.50 9.90 -1.94
N TYR A 64 -18.88 8.79 -1.33
CA TYR A 64 -18.69 7.45 -1.89
C TYR A 64 -20.04 6.70 -1.89
N ARG A 65 -20.44 6.24 -3.08
CA ARG A 65 -21.60 5.37 -3.27
C ARG A 65 -21.15 4.14 -4.04
N PRO A 66 -21.13 2.95 -3.41
CA PRO A 66 -20.66 1.72 -4.05
C PRO A 66 -21.44 1.35 -5.32
N GLU A 67 -22.73 1.68 -5.35
CA GLU A 67 -23.64 1.34 -6.44
C GLU A 67 -23.57 2.35 -7.61
N ASP A 68 -22.98 3.51 -7.40
CA ASP A 68 -22.91 4.58 -8.41
C ASP A 68 -21.59 5.35 -8.35
N PHE A 69 -20.63 4.91 -9.15
CA PHE A 69 -19.33 5.57 -9.28
C PHE A 69 -19.41 6.94 -9.98
N SER A 70 -20.52 7.24 -10.66
CA SER A 70 -20.77 8.54 -11.28
C SER A 70 -21.37 9.55 -10.30
N ALA A 71 -21.85 9.09 -9.15
CA ALA A 71 -22.36 9.96 -8.10
C ALA A 71 -21.22 10.75 -7.46
N GLY A 72 -21.34 12.04 -7.44
CA GLY A 72 -20.38 12.95 -6.84
C GLY A 72 -19.71 13.87 -7.85
N ASP A 73 -18.97 14.83 -7.33
CA ASP A 73 -18.18 15.75 -8.14
C ASP A 73 -16.96 15.05 -8.76
N ALA A 74 -16.33 15.73 -9.71
CA ALA A 74 -15.18 15.19 -10.46
C ALA A 74 -14.06 14.65 -9.54
N VAL A 75 -13.76 15.34 -8.43
CA VAL A 75 -12.71 14.89 -7.51
C VAL A 75 -13.10 13.62 -6.76
N ASN A 76 -14.38 13.43 -6.41
CA ASN A 76 -14.84 12.20 -5.78
C ASN A 76 -14.85 11.02 -6.75
N GLN A 77 -15.18 11.24 -8.02
CA GLN A 77 -15.05 10.23 -9.08
C GLN A 77 -13.58 9.85 -9.31
N ALA A 78 -12.69 10.85 -9.39
CA ALA A 78 -11.25 10.65 -9.51
C ALA A 78 -10.67 9.85 -8.33
N LEU A 79 -11.03 10.20 -7.09
CA LEU A 79 -10.63 9.46 -5.89
C LEU A 79 -11.13 8.01 -5.92
N SER A 80 -12.37 7.76 -6.36
CA SER A 80 -12.90 6.40 -6.48
C SER A 80 -12.11 5.57 -7.48
N ALA A 81 -11.82 6.12 -8.67
CA ALA A 81 -11.02 5.45 -9.68
C ALA A 81 -9.59 5.17 -9.22
N GLY A 82 -8.93 6.15 -8.59
CA GLY A 82 -7.56 6.02 -8.09
C GLY A 82 -7.44 5.02 -6.93
N HIS A 83 -8.35 5.11 -5.95
CA HIS A 83 -8.36 4.17 -4.82
C HIS A 83 -8.62 2.73 -5.27
N ALA A 84 -9.49 2.51 -6.27
CA ALA A 84 -9.74 1.17 -6.81
C ALA A 84 -8.46 0.55 -7.40
N CYS A 85 -7.62 1.31 -8.11
CA CYS A 85 -6.33 0.84 -8.59
C CYS A 85 -5.40 0.43 -7.44
N LEU A 86 -5.30 1.27 -6.40
CA LEU A 86 -4.46 1.01 -5.25
C LEU A 86 -4.94 -0.20 -4.44
N TYR A 87 -6.25 -0.37 -4.28
CA TYR A 87 -6.84 -1.56 -3.64
C TYR A 87 -6.53 -2.83 -4.45
N GLY A 88 -6.61 -2.77 -5.79
CA GLY A 88 -6.28 -3.90 -6.64
C GLY A 88 -4.81 -4.34 -6.47
N LEU A 89 -3.87 -3.40 -6.45
CA LEU A 89 -2.46 -3.69 -6.20
C LEU A 89 -2.25 -4.27 -4.80
N ALA A 90 -2.78 -3.62 -3.76
CA ALA A 90 -2.64 -4.09 -2.38
C ALA A 90 -3.22 -5.50 -2.20
N HIS A 91 -4.38 -5.79 -2.79
CA HIS A 91 -5.00 -7.11 -2.75
C HIS A 91 -4.12 -8.17 -3.42
N ALA A 92 -3.58 -7.87 -4.60
CA ALA A 92 -2.69 -8.78 -5.32
C ALA A 92 -1.43 -9.10 -4.51
N VAL A 93 -0.78 -8.09 -3.91
CA VAL A 93 0.42 -8.27 -3.08
C VAL A 93 0.11 -9.08 -1.82
N ILE A 94 -0.98 -8.77 -1.11
CA ILE A 94 -1.41 -9.49 0.10
C ILE A 94 -1.62 -10.97 -0.20
N VAL A 95 -2.33 -11.30 -1.29
CA VAL A 95 -2.59 -12.70 -1.69
C VAL A 95 -1.31 -13.39 -2.17
N ALA A 96 -0.45 -12.70 -2.94
CA ALA A 96 0.82 -13.25 -3.39
C ALA A 96 1.77 -13.60 -2.23
N LEU A 97 1.68 -12.86 -1.11
CA LEU A 97 2.42 -13.15 0.12
C LEU A 97 1.73 -14.22 1.01
N GLY A 98 0.66 -14.86 0.55
CA GLY A 98 -0.06 -15.87 1.31
C GLY A 98 -0.87 -15.32 2.48
N CYS A 99 -1.15 -14.00 2.51
CA CYS A 99 -1.87 -13.35 3.59
C CYS A 99 -3.38 -13.28 3.30
N ALA A 100 -4.19 -13.22 4.35
CA ALA A 100 -5.65 -13.12 4.24
C ALA A 100 -6.09 -11.65 4.11
N PRO A 101 -6.77 -11.25 3.00
CA PRO A 101 -7.20 -9.86 2.78
C PRO A 101 -8.14 -9.28 3.84
N GLY A 102 -8.90 -10.14 4.52
CA GLY A 102 -9.87 -9.74 5.55
C GLY A 102 -9.29 -9.51 6.95
N LEU A 103 -8.04 -9.90 7.21
CA LEU A 103 -7.43 -9.79 8.54
C LEU A 103 -6.70 -8.44 8.75
N GLY A 104 -7.46 -7.35 8.77
CA GLY A 104 -6.94 -6.01 9.00
C GLY A 104 -6.63 -5.71 10.48
N PHE A 105 -5.83 -4.67 10.71
CA PHE A 105 -5.41 -4.21 12.03
C PHE A 105 -6.13 -2.94 12.48
N VAL A 106 -6.41 -2.03 11.55
CA VAL A 106 -7.13 -0.77 11.78
C VAL A 106 -8.56 -0.89 11.27
N HIS A 107 -8.73 -1.38 10.06
CA HIS A 107 -10.04 -1.77 9.52
C HIS A 107 -10.36 -3.20 9.93
N VAL A 108 -11.58 -3.43 10.42
CA VAL A 108 -12.04 -4.75 10.86
C VAL A 108 -13.46 -5.02 10.38
N GLY A 109 -13.80 -6.31 10.22
CA GLY A 109 -15.17 -6.72 9.91
C GLY A 109 -15.58 -6.64 8.43
N HIS A 110 -14.62 -6.46 7.53
CA HIS A 110 -14.83 -6.49 6.08
C HIS A 110 -13.85 -7.44 5.42
N GLU A 111 -14.26 -8.11 4.34
CA GLU A 111 -13.45 -9.08 3.59
C GLU A 111 -12.14 -8.49 3.01
N CYS A 112 -12.07 -7.17 2.85
CA CYS A 112 -10.90 -6.42 2.38
C CYS A 112 -10.29 -5.53 3.47
N SER A 113 -10.48 -5.82 4.76
CA SER A 113 -9.98 -4.98 5.86
C SER A 113 -8.49 -4.74 5.77
N PHE A 114 -7.68 -5.78 5.49
CA PHE A 114 -6.23 -5.65 5.37
C PHE A 114 -5.82 -4.93 4.07
N VAL A 115 -6.58 -5.09 3.00
CA VAL A 115 -6.38 -4.33 1.75
C VAL A 115 -6.52 -2.84 2.00
N TYR A 116 -7.53 -2.42 2.74
CA TYR A 116 -7.73 -1.01 3.10
C TYR A 116 -6.60 -0.50 3.99
N ASP A 117 -6.16 -1.29 4.96
CA ASP A 117 -5.05 -0.93 5.85
C ASP A 117 -3.77 -0.65 5.07
N ILE A 118 -3.38 -1.53 4.15
CA ILE A 118 -2.17 -1.37 3.34
C ILE A 118 -2.32 -0.22 2.34
N ALA A 119 -3.44 -0.15 1.64
CA ALA A 119 -3.67 0.93 0.67
C ALA A 119 -3.64 2.32 1.32
N ASP A 120 -4.13 2.46 2.56
CA ASP A 120 -4.15 3.74 3.28
C ASP A 120 -2.76 4.31 3.56
N LEU A 121 -1.71 3.49 3.53
CA LEU A 121 -0.32 3.96 3.66
C LEU A 121 0.08 4.86 2.49
N TYR A 122 -0.48 4.62 1.30
CA TYR A 122 -0.04 5.24 0.05
C TYR A 122 -1.03 6.26 -0.53
N LYS A 123 -2.26 6.35 0.01
CA LYS A 123 -3.30 7.27 -0.51
C LYS A 123 -2.85 8.72 -0.53
N ALA A 124 -2.17 9.16 0.53
CA ALA A 124 -1.72 10.54 0.67
C ALA A 124 -0.63 10.92 -0.33
N GLU A 125 0.21 9.96 -0.70
CA GLU A 125 1.32 10.14 -1.63
C GLU A 125 0.89 10.00 -3.09
N VAL A 126 0.02 9.02 -3.38
CA VAL A 126 -0.29 8.63 -4.76
C VAL A 126 -1.66 9.10 -5.20
N THR A 127 -2.72 8.57 -4.60
CA THR A 127 -4.05 8.71 -5.18
C THR A 127 -4.73 10.04 -4.92
N ILE A 128 -4.50 10.65 -3.75
CA ILE A 128 -5.14 11.92 -3.41
C ILE A 128 -4.60 13.06 -4.28
N PRO A 129 -3.27 13.30 -4.40
CA PRO A 129 -2.75 14.35 -5.26
C PRO A 129 -3.20 14.20 -6.71
N ILE A 130 -3.05 13.01 -7.28
CA ILE A 130 -3.42 12.72 -8.68
C ILE A 130 -4.91 12.97 -8.92
N ALA A 131 -5.78 12.58 -7.99
CA ALA A 131 -7.22 12.78 -8.14
C ALA A 131 -7.59 14.26 -8.22
N PHE A 132 -6.99 15.10 -7.39
CA PHE A 132 -7.21 16.54 -7.42
C PHE A 132 -6.63 17.21 -8.67
N GLU A 133 -5.41 16.85 -9.07
CA GLU A 133 -4.79 17.37 -10.29
C GLU A 133 -5.58 17.02 -11.55
N VAL A 134 -6.05 15.75 -11.66
CA VAL A 134 -6.85 15.33 -12.82
C VAL A 134 -8.23 15.99 -12.80
N ALA A 135 -8.85 16.12 -11.61
CA ALA A 135 -10.12 16.82 -11.50
C ALA A 135 -10.02 18.32 -11.91
N ALA A 136 -8.88 18.99 -11.59
CA ALA A 136 -8.63 20.35 -12.02
C ALA A 136 -8.49 20.49 -13.55
N GLN A 137 -7.98 19.46 -14.23
CA GLN A 137 -7.83 19.44 -15.70
C GLN A 137 -9.15 19.13 -16.43
N ALA A 138 -10.15 18.58 -15.73
CA ALA A 138 -11.46 18.20 -16.24
C ALA A 138 -11.42 17.46 -17.60
N PRO A 139 -10.66 16.36 -17.74
CA PRO A 139 -10.60 15.62 -18.99
C PRO A 139 -11.92 14.94 -19.30
N GLU A 140 -12.21 14.68 -20.60
CA GLU A 140 -13.43 14.03 -21.04
C GLU A 140 -13.59 12.62 -20.44
N ASP A 141 -12.51 11.81 -20.40
CA ASP A 141 -12.47 10.49 -19.73
C ASP A 141 -11.63 10.54 -18.46
N LEU A 142 -12.16 11.22 -17.45
CA LEU A 142 -11.51 11.41 -16.16
C LEU A 142 -11.09 10.08 -15.48
N PRO A 143 -11.93 9.03 -15.40
CA PRO A 143 -11.54 7.78 -14.74
C PRO A 143 -10.34 7.09 -15.42
N SER A 144 -10.27 7.10 -16.75
CA SER A 144 -9.15 6.47 -17.47
C SER A 144 -7.84 7.25 -17.32
N VAL A 145 -7.92 8.58 -17.31
CA VAL A 145 -6.76 9.43 -17.06
C VAL A 145 -6.22 9.19 -15.64
N VAL A 146 -7.09 9.15 -14.64
CA VAL A 146 -6.71 8.86 -13.25
C VAL A 146 -6.04 7.49 -13.14
N ARG A 147 -6.66 6.43 -13.66
CA ARG A 147 -6.10 5.07 -13.59
C ARG A 147 -4.70 4.98 -14.20
N ARG A 148 -4.49 5.64 -15.35
CA ARG A 148 -3.17 5.68 -16.01
C ARG A 148 -2.14 6.40 -15.16
N ARG A 149 -2.44 7.61 -14.68
CA ARG A 149 -1.52 8.39 -13.84
C ARG A 149 -1.21 7.71 -12.51
N VAL A 150 -2.20 7.09 -11.89
CA VAL A 150 -1.99 6.32 -10.64
C VAL A 150 -1.09 5.12 -10.88
N ARG A 151 -1.28 4.35 -11.98
CA ARG A 151 -0.40 3.24 -12.35
C ARG A 151 1.04 3.74 -12.59
N ASP A 152 1.20 4.82 -13.35
CA ASP A 152 2.52 5.36 -13.67
C ASP A 152 3.24 5.83 -12.39
N ALA A 153 2.54 6.50 -11.47
CA ALA A 153 3.07 6.88 -10.17
C ALA A 153 3.40 5.68 -9.27
N MET A 154 2.60 4.60 -9.32
CA MET A 154 2.93 3.37 -8.58
C MET A 154 4.24 2.75 -9.04
N VAL A 155 4.54 2.79 -10.34
CA VAL A 155 5.82 2.33 -10.91
C VAL A 155 6.96 3.26 -10.50
N GLU A 156 6.78 4.57 -10.70
CA GLU A 156 7.80 5.60 -10.40
C GLU A 156 8.21 5.58 -8.92
N HIS A 157 7.26 5.41 -8.01
CA HIS A 157 7.50 5.39 -6.56
C HIS A 157 7.76 3.99 -5.99
N HIS A 158 7.94 2.97 -6.83
CA HIS A 158 8.19 1.58 -6.42
C HIS A 158 7.19 1.06 -5.38
N ILE A 159 5.89 1.37 -5.58
CA ILE A 159 4.85 1.06 -4.58
C ILE A 159 4.69 -0.44 -4.36
N LEU A 160 4.86 -1.27 -5.39
CA LEU A 160 4.77 -2.73 -5.25
C LEU A 160 5.83 -3.26 -4.28
N GLU A 161 7.09 -2.91 -4.48
CA GLU A 161 8.22 -3.33 -3.66
C GLU A 161 8.07 -2.82 -2.23
N ARG A 162 7.65 -1.58 -2.08
CA ARG A 162 7.38 -0.97 -0.77
C ARG A 162 6.24 -1.69 -0.04
N MET A 163 5.15 -2.07 -0.73
CA MET A 163 4.07 -2.84 -0.13
C MET A 163 4.54 -4.21 0.38
N VAL A 164 5.37 -4.90 -0.38
CA VAL A 164 5.95 -6.18 0.05
C VAL A 164 6.78 -6.00 1.32
N HIS A 165 7.67 -4.99 1.33
CA HIS A 165 8.47 -4.65 2.49
C HIS A 165 7.60 -4.31 3.72
N ASP A 166 6.61 -3.41 3.55
CA ASP A 166 5.77 -2.94 4.63
C ASP A 166 4.89 -4.05 5.22
N ILE A 167 4.35 -4.94 4.38
CA ILE A 167 3.60 -6.12 4.84
C ILE A 167 4.51 -7.06 5.65
N ARG A 168 5.71 -7.35 5.18
CA ARG A 168 6.68 -8.16 5.93
C ARG A 168 7.05 -7.50 7.25
N TYR A 169 7.33 -6.21 7.26
CA TYR A 169 7.60 -5.45 8.49
C TYR A 169 6.45 -5.53 9.50
N LEU A 170 5.20 -5.48 9.02
CA LEU A 170 4.02 -5.58 9.89
C LEU A 170 3.86 -6.95 10.51
N LEU A 171 4.09 -8.01 9.73
CA LEU A 171 3.72 -9.37 10.11
C LEU A 171 4.85 -10.15 10.78
N LEU A 172 6.09 -9.97 10.30
CA LEU A 172 7.22 -10.79 10.72
C LEU A 172 7.97 -10.20 11.93
N THR A 173 8.61 -11.04 12.71
CA THR A 173 9.63 -10.66 13.68
C THR A 173 10.92 -10.27 12.95
N LYS A 174 11.91 -9.72 13.67
CA LYS A 174 13.22 -9.41 13.07
C LYS A 174 13.95 -10.65 12.55
N GLU A 175 13.83 -11.74 13.30
CA GLU A 175 14.42 -13.05 12.95
C GLU A 175 13.77 -13.60 11.68
N GLU A 176 12.44 -13.63 11.61
CA GLU A 176 11.69 -14.06 10.43
C GLU A 176 11.91 -13.17 9.21
N GLN A 177 12.16 -11.86 9.38
CA GLN A 177 12.51 -10.96 8.29
C GLN A 177 13.87 -11.33 7.69
N SER A 178 14.87 -11.64 8.52
CA SER A 178 16.19 -12.05 8.07
C SER A 178 16.14 -13.37 7.30
N GLU A 179 15.36 -14.35 7.77
CA GLU A 179 15.16 -15.64 7.07
C GLU A 179 14.39 -15.47 5.74
N ALA A 180 13.46 -14.52 5.66
CA ALA A 180 12.69 -14.25 4.44
C ALA A 180 13.48 -13.50 3.35
N GLU A 181 14.65 -12.94 3.71
CA GLU A 181 15.59 -12.33 2.77
C GLU A 181 16.57 -13.34 2.16
N GLU A 182 16.59 -14.59 2.65
CA GLU A 182 17.38 -15.65 2.03
C GLU A 182 16.92 -15.86 0.58
N ALA A 183 17.91 -15.96 -0.31
CA ALA A 183 17.68 -16.12 -1.74
C ALA A 183 16.85 -17.38 -2.02
N VAL A 184 15.80 -17.24 -2.81
CA VAL A 184 15.05 -18.39 -3.31
C VAL A 184 15.97 -19.14 -4.28
N TYR A 185 16.21 -20.42 -4.00
CA TYR A 185 17.01 -21.28 -4.84
C TYR A 185 16.11 -22.09 -5.78
N LEU A 186 16.56 -22.22 -7.02
CA LEU A 186 15.94 -23.09 -8.01
C LEU A 186 16.76 -24.37 -8.11
N TRP A 187 16.09 -25.48 -8.36
CA TRP A 187 16.76 -26.75 -8.66
C TRP A 187 17.05 -26.85 -10.15
N ASP A 188 18.33 -26.99 -10.49
CA ASP A 188 18.75 -27.29 -11.84
C ASP A 188 19.27 -28.74 -11.91
N ASN A 189 18.91 -29.46 -12.97
CA ASN A 189 19.28 -30.90 -13.12
C ASN A 189 20.77 -31.15 -13.31
N GLN A 190 21.55 -30.14 -13.75
CA GLN A 190 23.00 -30.25 -13.98
C GLN A 190 23.80 -29.62 -12.85
N LEU A 191 23.34 -28.45 -12.35
CA LEU A 191 24.09 -27.65 -11.38
C LEU A 191 23.62 -27.83 -9.93
N GLY A 192 22.50 -28.55 -9.71
CA GLY A 192 21.89 -28.69 -8.40
C GLY A 192 21.11 -27.43 -7.99
N THR A 193 21.35 -26.91 -6.78
CA THR A 193 20.68 -25.73 -6.27
C THR A 193 21.37 -24.47 -6.77
N VAL A 194 20.65 -23.64 -7.57
CA VAL A 194 21.14 -22.37 -8.11
C VAL A 194 20.32 -21.21 -7.56
N ALA A 195 20.96 -20.06 -7.32
CA ALA A 195 20.29 -18.86 -6.83
C ALA A 195 19.29 -18.34 -7.88
N ASN A 196 18.09 -17.98 -7.44
CA ASN A 196 17.07 -17.38 -8.30
C ASN A 196 17.53 -15.98 -8.78
N GLY A 197 17.31 -15.70 -10.07
CA GLY A 197 17.61 -14.38 -10.67
C GLY A 197 18.98 -14.29 -11.34
N ILE A 198 19.70 -15.39 -11.53
CA ILE A 198 20.89 -15.41 -12.38
C ILE A 198 20.45 -15.30 -13.85
N ASN A 199 20.97 -14.28 -14.54
CA ASN A 199 20.75 -14.12 -15.98
C ASN A 199 21.71 -15.01 -16.74
N TYR A 200 21.24 -16.13 -17.27
CA TYR A 200 22.05 -17.11 -17.99
C TYR A 200 22.59 -16.58 -19.34
N PHE A 201 22.06 -15.48 -19.87
CA PHE A 201 22.53 -14.88 -21.12
C PHE A 201 23.88 -14.19 -21.01
N ASP A 202 24.33 -13.82 -19.81
CA ASP A 202 25.62 -13.15 -19.60
C ASP A 202 26.79 -14.11 -19.50
N GLN A 203 26.60 -15.44 -19.45
CA GLN A 203 27.66 -16.45 -19.32
C GLN A 203 28.15 -17.02 -20.66
N GLU A 204 27.42 -16.83 -21.76
CA GLU A 204 27.82 -17.35 -23.07
C GLU A 204 28.77 -16.43 -23.88
N ALA A 205 29.09 -15.24 -23.36
CA ALA A 205 29.92 -14.25 -24.07
C ALA A 205 31.44 -14.39 -23.78
N GLY A 206 31.89 -15.44 -23.06
CA GLY A 206 33.21 -15.51 -22.45
C GLY A 206 34.16 -16.61 -22.92
N ASP A 207 33.80 -17.56 -23.80
CA ASP A 207 34.73 -18.59 -24.27
C ASP A 207 34.60 -18.83 -25.79
N GLY A 208 35.24 -17.96 -26.56
CA GLY A 208 35.67 -18.28 -27.92
C GLY A 208 37.12 -18.81 -27.84
N PRO A 209 37.42 -19.98 -28.46
CA PRO A 209 38.76 -20.54 -28.42
C PRO A 209 39.75 -19.70 -29.26
N SER A 210 40.88 -19.40 -28.67
CA SER A 210 42.09 -18.90 -29.32
C SER A 210 42.84 -20.01 -30.04
#